data_89e1bf6a4e42cbf61594190e636d564b
#
_entry.id   89e1bf6a4e42cbf61594190e636d564b
#
_cell.length_a   1.000
_cell.length_b   1.000
_cell.length_c   1.000
_cell.angle_alpha   90.00
_cell.angle_beta   90.00
_cell.angle_gamma   90.00
#
_symmetry.space_group_name_H-M   'P 1'
#
loop_
_entity.id
_entity.type
_entity.pdbx_description
1 polymer ?
#
loop_
_entity_poly.entity_id
_entity_poly.type
_entity_poly.pdbx_seq_one_letter_code
_entity_poly.pdbx_strand_id
1 'polypeptide(L)' 'DATINLETTAITRSEKTISGSIYGSACTHRDFASYGEKFLKGELPIDLMVNRRYPLNEINIAINDMLEGKPGRGVIVFDH' A
#
# COMPACT_ATOMS: atom_id res chain seq x y z
N ASP A 1 -14.34 2.22 -13.46
CA ASP A 1 -14.74 0.95 -12.82
C ASP A 1 -14.11 -0.22 -13.55
N ALA A 2 -13.48 -1.11 -12.79
CA ALA A 2 -12.84 -2.29 -13.33
C ALA A 2 -13.73 -3.52 -13.10
N THR A 3 -13.75 -4.40 -14.08
CA THR A 3 -14.46 -5.67 -13.99
C THR A 3 -13.51 -6.82 -14.29
N ILE A 4 -13.84 -7.99 -13.80
CA ILE A 4 -13.08 -9.20 -14.08
C ILE A 4 -14.03 -10.32 -14.49
N ASN A 5 -13.53 -11.26 -15.32
CA ASN A 5 -14.22 -12.49 -15.65
C ASN A 5 -13.64 -13.61 -14.81
N LEU A 6 -14.51 -14.43 -14.23
CA LEU A 6 -14.09 -15.54 -13.38
C LEU A 6 -14.59 -16.86 -13.99
N GLU A 7 -13.70 -17.84 -14.04
CA GLU A 7 -14.05 -19.20 -14.39
C GLU A 7 -14.54 -19.93 -13.13
N THR A 8 -15.85 -20.10 -13.02
CA THR A 8 -16.47 -20.63 -11.80
C THR A 8 -16.05 -22.06 -11.48
N THR A 9 -15.81 -22.88 -12.49
CA THR A 9 -15.33 -24.25 -12.29
C THR A 9 -13.97 -24.30 -11.61
N ALA A 10 -13.06 -23.39 -11.99
CA ALA A 10 -11.73 -23.33 -11.37
C ALA A 10 -11.82 -22.96 -9.90
N ILE A 11 -12.75 -22.08 -9.55
CA ILE A 11 -12.97 -21.67 -8.15
C ILE A 11 -13.53 -22.84 -7.34
N THR A 12 -14.57 -23.50 -7.89
CA THR A 12 -15.26 -24.61 -7.20
C THR A 12 -14.35 -25.80 -6.96
N ARG A 13 -13.62 -26.23 -7.99
CA ARG A 13 -12.75 -27.42 -7.90
C ARG A 13 -11.54 -27.20 -6.99
N SER A 14 -11.08 -25.96 -6.86
CA SER A 14 -9.94 -25.65 -6.01
C SER A 14 -10.37 -25.27 -4.59
N GLU A 15 -11.66 -25.25 -4.30
CA GLU A 15 -12.21 -24.83 -3.01
C GLU A 15 -11.70 -23.45 -2.59
N LYS A 16 -11.59 -22.53 -3.54
CA LYS A 16 -11.12 -21.17 -3.30
C LYS A 16 -12.21 -20.30 -2.70
N THR A 17 -11.80 -19.37 -1.87
CA THR A 17 -12.67 -18.32 -1.34
C THR A 17 -12.28 -16.99 -1.95
N ILE A 18 -13.28 -16.22 -2.38
CA ILE A 18 -13.09 -14.86 -2.88
C ILE A 18 -13.83 -13.92 -1.94
N SER A 19 -13.12 -12.95 -1.40
CA SER A 19 -13.73 -11.96 -0.52
C SER A 19 -13.14 -10.58 -0.79
N GLY A 20 -13.92 -9.55 -0.46
CA GLY A 20 -13.44 -8.18 -0.53
C GLY A 20 -12.66 -7.80 0.72
N SER A 21 -11.71 -6.92 0.54
CA SER A 21 -10.96 -6.35 1.64
C SER A 21 -10.66 -4.88 1.32
N ILE A 22 -10.79 -4.05 2.32
CA ILE A 22 -10.38 -2.64 2.20
C ILE A 22 -9.34 -2.36 3.29
N TYR A 23 -8.22 -1.81 2.88
CA TYR A 23 -7.08 -1.56 3.78
C TYR A 23 -6.66 -2.79 4.60
N GLY A 24 -6.73 -3.99 3.97
CA GLY A 24 -6.40 -5.24 4.64
C GLY A 24 -7.34 -5.59 5.79
N SER A 25 -8.59 -5.08 5.75
CA SER A 25 -9.58 -5.23 6.82
C SER A 25 -9.09 -4.66 8.17
N ALA A 26 -8.25 -3.65 8.13
CA ALA A 26 -7.65 -3.05 9.31
C ALA A 26 -8.66 -2.28 10.16
N CYS A 27 -8.48 -2.32 11.46
CA CYS A 27 -9.11 -1.40 12.40
C CYS A 27 -8.12 -0.25 12.62
N THR A 28 -8.26 0.83 11.88
CA THR A 28 -7.24 1.91 11.82
C THR A 28 -6.93 2.51 13.16
N HIS A 29 -7.95 2.67 14.01
CA HIS A 29 -7.77 3.24 15.34
C HIS A 29 -6.84 2.42 16.23
N ARG A 30 -6.95 1.11 16.15
CA ARG A 30 -6.11 0.18 16.93
C ARG A 30 -4.79 -0.11 16.22
N ASP A 31 -4.86 -0.40 14.93
CA ASP A 31 -3.73 -0.95 14.20
C ASP A 31 -2.64 0.09 13.93
N PHE A 32 -3.01 1.34 13.65
CA PHE A 32 -2.02 2.39 13.45
C PHE A 32 -1.20 2.65 14.71
N ALA A 33 -1.85 2.67 15.87
CA ALA A 33 -1.14 2.80 17.14
C ALA A 33 -0.17 1.63 17.38
N SER A 34 -0.63 0.41 17.11
CA SER A 34 0.19 -0.79 17.24
C SER A 34 1.40 -0.78 16.31
N TYR A 35 1.20 -0.40 15.05
CA TYR A 35 2.28 -0.33 14.06
C TYR A 35 3.29 0.76 14.43
N GLY A 36 2.80 1.89 14.92
CA GLY A 36 3.67 2.98 15.38
C GLY A 36 4.58 2.54 16.52
N GLU A 37 4.03 1.82 17.49
CA GLU A 37 4.82 1.27 18.60
C GLU A 37 5.90 0.30 18.11
N LYS A 38 5.53 -0.60 17.21
CA LYS A 38 6.47 -1.57 16.63
C LYS A 38 7.56 -0.89 15.83
N PHE A 39 7.22 0.15 15.10
CA PHE A 39 8.20 0.93 14.35
C PHE A 39 9.22 1.57 15.31
N LEU A 40 8.75 2.20 16.38
CA LEU A 40 9.64 2.84 17.34
C LEU A 40 10.55 1.84 18.07
N LYS A 41 10.10 0.60 18.22
CA LYS A 41 10.92 -0.47 18.81
C LYS A 41 11.87 -1.13 17.82
N GLY A 42 11.81 -0.75 16.54
CA GLY A 42 12.62 -1.36 15.49
C GLY A 42 12.13 -2.73 15.01
N GLU A 43 10.94 -3.14 15.42
CA GLU A 43 10.36 -4.42 15.02
C GLU A 43 9.68 -4.37 13.66
N LEU A 44 9.32 -3.17 13.19
CA LEU A 44 8.63 -2.97 11.91
C LEU A 44 9.30 -1.83 11.15
N PRO A 45 10.32 -2.14 10.33
CA PRO A 45 11.14 -1.11 9.67
C PRO A 45 10.44 -0.56 8.41
N ILE A 46 9.27 0.07 8.57
CA ILE A 46 8.48 0.60 7.46
C ILE A 46 9.14 1.79 6.76
N ASP A 47 10.05 2.47 7.44
CA ASP A 47 10.83 3.56 6.84
C ASP A 47 11.69 3.10 5.65
N LEU A 48 12.09 1.83 5.64
CA LEU A 48 12.82 1.25 4.52
C LEU A 48 11.98 1.13 3.24
N MET A 49 10.66 1.20 3.36
CA MET A 49 9.76 1.19 2.21
C MET A 49 9.73 2.54 1.49
N VAL A 50 10.14 3.62 2.17
CA VAL A 50 10.24 4.95 1.57
C VAL A 50 11.55 5.03 0.82
N ASN A 51 11.50 4.83 -0.49
CA ASN A 51 12.70 4.75 -1.32
C ASN A 51 12.85 5.92 -2.31
N ARG A 52 11.86 6.78 -2.39
CA ARG A 52 11.90 7.97 -3.24
C ARG A 52 11.37 9.17 -2.47
N ARG A 53 12.07 10.28 -2.59
CA ARG A 53 11.68 11.55 -1.98
C ARG A 53 11.62 12.62 -3.05
N TYR A 54 10.57 13.44 -3.01
CA TYR A 54 10.33 14.48 -4.00
C TYR A 54 10.02 15.80 -3.28
N PRO A 55 10.56 16.93 -3.74
CA PRO A 55 10.06 18.22 -3.29
C PRO A 55 8.65 18.47 -3.87
N LEU A 56 7.92 19.40 -3.28
CA LEU A 56 6.54 19.67 -3.70
C LEU A 56 6.45 20.08 -5.18
N ASN A 57 7.41 20.81 -5.71
CA ASN A 57 7.41 21.23 -7.11
C ASN A 57 7.60 20.07 -8.10
N GLU A 58 7.93 18.88 -7.62
CA GLU A 58 8.06 17.68 -8.44
C GLU A 58 6.89 16.71 -8.24
N ILE A 59 5.76 17.19 -7.72
CA ILE A 59 4.61 16.32 -7.45
C ILE A 59 4.10 15.57 -8.68
N ASN A 60 4.19 16.20 -9.86
CA ASN A 60 3.76 15.53 -11.09
C ASN A 60 4.68 14.37 -11.46
N ILE A 61 5.97 14.49 -11.18
CA ILE A 61 6.93 13.39 -11.36
C ILE A 61 6.59 12.25 -10.41
N ALA A 62 6.27 12.57 -9.16
CA ALA A 62 5.90 11.57 -8.15
C ALA A 62 4.65 10.79 -8.55
N ILE A 63 3.62 11.49 -9.04
CA ILE A 63 2.39 10.88 -9.52
C ILE A 63 2.66 9.98 -10.72
N ASN A 64 3.48 10.44 -11.65
CA ASN A 64 3.84 9.68 -12.84
C ASN A 64 4.58 8.39 -12.48
N ASP A 65 5.53 8.46 -11.56
CA ASP A 65 6.27 7.29 -11.07
C ASP A 65 5.33 6.28 -10.42
N MET A 66 4.35 6.75 -9.68
CA MET A 66 3.33 5.89 -9.09
C MET A 66 2.47 5.20 -10.16
N LEU A 67 2.05 5.95 -11.19
CA LEU A 67 1.24 5.40 -12.28
C LEU A 67 2.02 4.40 -13.13
N GLU A 68 3.33 4.57 -13.26
CA GLU A 68 4.22 3.62 -13.94
C GLU A 68 4.50 2.37 -13.10
N GLY A 69 4.05 2.33 -11.86
CA GLY A 69 4.21 1.17 -10.99
C GLY A 69 5.61 1.00 -10.43
N LYS A 70 6.37 2.08 -10.25
CA LYS A 70 7.69 1.99 -9.63
C LYS A 70 7.58 1.44 -8.21
N PRO A 71 8.47 0.54 -7.79
CA PRO A 71 8.37 -0.14 -6.50
C PRO A 71 8.64 0.78 -5.32
N GLY A 72 8.16 0.38 -4.14
CA GLY A 72 8.33 1.10 -2.90
C GLY A 72 7.33 2.23 -2.72
N ARG A 73 7.70 3.19 -1.90
CA ARG A 73 6.86 4.36 -1.60
C ARG A 73 7.59 5.65 -1.93
N GLY A 74 6.94 6.51 -2.71
CA GLY A 74 7.37 7.88 -2.91
C GLY A 74 6.73 8.80 -1.88
N VAL A 75 7.50 9.75 -1.38
CA VAL A 75 7.04 10.70 -0.37
C VAL A 75 7.36 12.12 -0.83
N ILE A 76 6.39 13.02 -0.66
CA ILE A 76 6.61 14.43 -0.87
C ILE A 76 7.19 15.02 0.42
N VAL A 77 8.35 15.63 0.33
CA VAL A 77 9.03 16.25 1.46
C VAL A 77 8.95 17.76 1.32
N PHE A 78 8.40 18.41 2.33
CA PHE A 78 8.28 19.86 2.37
C PHE A 78 9.50 20.47 3.04
N ASP A 79 10.07 21.49 2.41
CA ASP A 79 11.08 22.33 3.01
C ASP A 79 10.41 23.45 3.82
N HIS A 80 10.80 23.57 5.07
CA HIS A 80 10.29 24.61 5.96
C HIS A 80 11.35 25.67 6.27
#